data_b9fc5ded4d6d65fb5aee7f61f982a162
#
_entry.id   b9fc5ded4d6d65fb5aee7f61f982a162
#
_cell.length_a   1.000
_cell.length_b   1.000
_cell.length_c   1.000
_cell.angle_alpha   90.00
_cell.angle_beta   90.00
_cell.angle_gamma   90.00
#
_symmetry.space_group_name_H-M   'P 1'
#
loop_
_entity.id
_entity.type
_entity.pdbx_description
1 polymer ?
#
loop_
_entity_poly.entity_id
_entity_poly.type
_entity_poly.pdbx_seq_one_letter_code
_entity_poly.pdbx_strand_id
1 'polypeptide(L)'
;PYIRGEQWADIGTGAGLPGVPLAITEPDNPFVLLDSNGKKTRFLLEVKRALGLSNIEVETTRVENWRPALHPDAVITRAFADLATTIERTQHILHDHNMLFAMKTESAAEEVDVLPSGFELISNQSVVVPGRDWPFQLLAIQRTRR
;
A
#
# COMPACT_ATOMS: atom_id res chain seq x y z
N PRO A 1 -6.26 9.72 10.98
CA PRO A 1 -5.49 10.70 11.74
C PRO A 1 -3.97 10.47 11.67
N TYR A 2 -3.49 9.55 10.85
CA TYR A 2 -2.11 9.08 10.98
C TYR A 2 -1.09 9.84 10.10
N ILE A 3 -1.53 10.49 9.00
CA ILE A 3 -0.53 10.95 8.03
C ILE A 3 -1.06 12.17 7.29
N ARG A 4 -0.48 13.34 7.54
CA ARG A 4 -0.74 14.57 6.77
C ARG A 4 0.49 14.97 5.98
N GLY A 5 0.30 15.23 4.69
CA GLY A 5 1.36 15.71 3.79
C GLY A 5 2.34 14.62 3.34
N GLU A 6 2.01 13.36 3.53
CA GLU A 6 2.84 12.23 3.15
C GLU A 6 2.41 11.64 1.81
N GLN A 7 3.39 11.25 1.02
CA GLN A 7 3.15 10.54 -0.25
C GLN A 7 2.91 9.06 0.00
N TRP A 8 1.79 8.56 -0.50
CA TRP A 8 1.41 7.15 -0.41
C TRP A 8 1.57 6.43 -1.74
N ALA A 9 1.98 5.18 -1.69
CA ALA A 9 1.97 4.27 -2.83
C ALA A 9 1.08 3.06 -2.55
N ASP A 10 0.08 2.83 -3.38
CA ASP A 10 -0.77 1.64 -3.35
C ASP A 10 -0.26 0.64 -4.40
N ILE A 11 0.38 -0.42 -3.93
CA ILE A 11 1.05 -1.42 -4.76
C ILE A 11 0.10 -2.57 -5.09
N GLY A 12 -0.03 -2.86 -6.38
CA GLY A 12 -0.99 -3.86 -6.85
C GLY A 12 -2.42 -3.39 -6.62
N THR A 13 -2.67 -2.12 -6.87
CA THR A 13 -3.91 -1.41 -6.52
C THR A 13 -5.17 -2.02 -7.15
N GLY A 14 -5.05 -2.71 -8.28
CA GLY A 14 -6.16 -3.34 -8.97
C GLY A 14 -7.23 -2.35 -9.41
N ALA A 15 -8.42 -2.47 -8.84
CA ALA A 15 -9.53 -1.54 -9.07
C ALA A 15 -9.40 -0.20 -8.29
N GLY A 16 -8.23 0.08 -7.71
CA GLY A 16 -7.97 1.29 -6.95
C GLY A 16 -8.29 1.17 -5.46
N LEU A 17 -8.24 -0.03 -4.91
CA LEU A 17 -8.53 -0.29 -3.50
C LEU A 17 -7.26 -0.70 -2.74
N PRO A 18 -6.91 0.01 -1.65
CA PRO A 18 -7.66 1.10 -1.02
C PRO A 18 -7.31 2.52 -1.51
N GLY A 19 -6.44 2.66 -2.51
CA GLY A 19 -5.86 3.94 -2.91
C GLY A 19 -6.88 5.00 -3.32
N VAL A 20 -7.89 4.66 -4.13
CA VAL A 20 -8.93 5.63 -4.56
C VAL A 20 -9.77 6.13 -3.39
N PRO A 21 -10.35 5.29 -2.53
CA PRO A 21 -11.07 5.76 -1.34
C PRO A 21 -10.21 6.62 -0.42
N LEU A 22 -8.94 6.26 -0.22
CA LEU A 22 -8.02 7.06 0.60
C LEU A 22 -7.76 8.43 -0.03
N ALA A 23 -7.54 8.49 -1.33
CA ALA A 23 -7.33 9.76 -2.03
C ALA A 23 -8.56 10.70 -1.96
N ILE A 24 -9.77 10.13 -1.94
CA ILE A 24 -11.01 10.90 -1.77
C ILE A 24 -11.10 11.48 -0.36
N THR A 25 -10.76 10.70 0.65
CA THR A 25 -10.88 11.11 2.06
C THR A 25 -9.71 11.96 2.55
N GLU A 26 -8.57 11.88 1.88
CA GLU A 26 -7.32 12.58 2.22
C GLU A 26 -6.84 13.42 1.00
N PRO A 27 -7.58 14.47 0.61
CA PRO A 27 -7.33 15.20 -0.64
C PRO A 27 -5.99 15.96 -0.66
N ASP A 28 -5.42 16.23 0.50
CA ASP A 28 -4.13 16.94 0.64
C ASP A 28 -2.93 16.01 0.51
N ASN A 29 -3.15 14.69 0.54
CA ASN A 29 -2.08 13.71 0.43
C ASN A 29 -1.96 13.19 -1.02
N PRO A 30 -0.77 13.16 -1.60
CA PRO A 30 -0.55 12.54 -2.91
C PRO A 30 -0.52 11.02 -2.82
N PHE A 31 -1.16 10.37 -3.78
CA PHE A 31 -1.23 8.91 -3.92
C PHE A 31 -0.69 8.49 -5.29
N VAL A 32 0.21 7.51 -5.30
CA VAL A 32 0.60 6.78 -6.51
C VAL A 32 -0.08 5.43 -6.51
N LEU A 33 -0.87 5.15 -7.53
CA LEU A 33 -1.54 3.87 -7.73
C LEU A 33 -0.78 3.06 -8.75
N LEU A 34 -0.23 1.93 -8.33
CA LEU A 34 0.66 1.10 -9.13
C LEU A 34 0.02 -0.26 -9.43
N ASP A 35 -0.03 -0.61 -10.70
CA ASP A 35 -0.42 -1.96 -11.15
C ASP A 35 0.32 -2.31 -12.44
N SER A 36 0.68 -3.57 -12.63
CA SER A 36 1.31 -4.04 -13.84
C SER A 36 0.32 -4.26 -15.00
N ASN A 37 -0.98 -4.32 -14.72
CA ASN A 37 -2.03 -4.58 -15.68
C ASN A 37 -2.54 -3.28 -16.31
N GLY A 38 -2.25 -3.07 -17.60
CA GLY A 38 -2.63 -1.86 -18.33
C GLY A 38 -4.14 -1.64 -18.47
N LYS A 39 -4.97 -2.69 -18.43
CA LYS A 39 -6.44 -2.54 -18.41
C LYS A 39 -6.90 -1.93 -17.10
N LYS A 40 -6.33 -2.37 -15.98
CA LYS A 40 -6.64 -1.83 -14.65
C LYS A 40 -6.20 -0.38 -14.52
N THR A 41 -5.00 -0.05 -14.97
CA THR A 41 -4.51 1.34 -14.91
C THR A 41 -5.28 2.29 -15.81
N ARG A 42 -5.73 1.84 -16.98
CA ARG A 42 -6.66 2.63 -17.81
C ARG A 42 -7.97 2.91 -17.11
N PHE A 43 -8.54 1.92 -16.44
CA PHE A 43 -9.73 2.12 -15.61
C PHE A 43 -9.48 3.16 -14.51
N LEU A 44 -8.34 3.12 -13.84
CA LEU A 44 -7.98 4.09 -12.80
C LEU A 44 -7.82 5.51 -13.35
N LEU A 45 -7.29 5.68 -14.55
CA LEU A 45 -7.24 6.98 -15.22
C LEU A 45 -8.64 7.53 -15.51
N GLU A 46 -9.58 6.67 -15.91
CA GLU A 46 -10.99 7.06 -16.08
C GLU A 46 -11.64 7.46 -14.75
N VAL A 47 -11.38 6.71 -13.68
CA VAL A 47 -11.86 7.04 -12.32
C VAL A 47 -11.29 8.37 -11.86
N LYS A 48 -9.99 8.60 -12.04
CA LYS A 48 -9.33 9.87 -11.73
C LYS A 48 -10.03 11.03 -12.43
N ARG A 49 -10.26 10.90 -13.73
CA ARG A 49 -10.93 11.91 -14.54
C ARG A 49 -12.37 12.14 -14.11
N ALA A 50 -13.15 11.07 -13.96
CA ALA A 50 -14.57 11.14 -13.62
C ALA A 50 -14.83 11.75 -12.24
N LEU A 51 -13.96 11.50 -11.28
CA LEU A 51 -14.07 12.00 -9.90
C LEU A 51 -13.25 13.27 -9.65
N GLY A 52 -12.49 13.77 -10.63
CA GLY A 52 -11.66 14.96 -10.49
C GLY A 52 -10.56 14.82 -9.42
N LEU A 53 -9.94 13.65 -9.29
CA LEU A 53 -8.93 13.37 -8.26
C LEU A 53 -7.56 13.86 -8.69
N SER A 54 -7.21 15.09 -8.34
CA SER A 54 -5.93 15.72 -8.68
C SER A 54 -4.74 15.16 -7.90
N ASN A 55 -4.98 14.50 -6.78
CA ASN A 55 -3.97 13.94 -5.88
C ASN A 55 -3.59 12.48 -6.18
N ILE A 56 -4.00 11.93 -7.32
CA ILE A 56 -3.65 10.58 -7.77
C ILE A 56 -2.73 10.64 -8.98
N GLU A 57 -1.65 9.88 -8.95
CA GLU A 57 -0.88 9.46 -10.11
C GLU A 57 -1.07 7.96 -10.33
N VAL A 58 -1.10 7.54 -11.60
CA VAL A 58 -1.28 6.13 -11.98
C VAL A 58 -0.07 5.66 -12.75
N GLU A 59 0.55 4.59 -12.27
CA GLU A 59 1.75 3.98 -12.85
C GLU A 59 1.45 2.56 -13.34
N THR A 60 1.81 2.27 -14.59
CA THR A 60 1.69 0.93 -15.17
C THR A 60 3.05 0.26 -15.19
N THR A 61 3.39 -0.41 -14.11
CA THR A 61 4.66 -1.13 -13.97
C THR A 61 4.59 -2.16 -12.85
N ARG A 62 5.56 -3.05 -12.81
CA ARG A 62 5.79 -3.91 -11.64
C ARG A 62 6.53 -3.12 -10.57
N VAL A 63 6.22 -3.35 -9.31
CA VAL A 63 6.87 -2.63 -8.21
C VAL A 63 8.39 -2.84 -8.19
N GLU A 64 8.86 -4.01 -8.56
CA GLU A 64 10.29 -4.34 -8.64
C GLU A 64 11.06 -3.45 -9.63
N ASN A 65 10.38 -2.92 -10.62
CA ASN A 65 10.94 -2.04 -11.65
C ASN A 65 10.65 -0.55 -11.40
N TRP A 66 9.79 -0.25 -10.44
CA TRP A 66 9.42 1.13 -10.15
C TRP A 66 10.55 1.88 -9.44
N ARG A 67 10.92 3.02 -9.99
CA ARG A 67 11.97 3.89 -9.46
C ARG A 67 11.43 5.31 -9.34
N PRO A 68 10.67 5.59 -8.25
CA PRO A 68 10.11 6.92 -8.06
C PRO A 68 11.21 7.96 -7.83
N ALA A 69 10.98 9.19 -8.32
CA ALA A 69 11.88 10.31 -8.06
C ALA A 69 11.89 10.72 -6.58
N LEU A 70 10.72 10.58 -5.92
CA LEU A 70 10.55 10.74 -4.48
C LEU A 70 10.04 9.42 -3.92
N HIS A 71 10.72 8.91 -2.90
CA HIS A 71 10.27 7.70 -2.21
C HIS A 71 8.99 7.97 -1.45
N PRO A 72 8.00 7.05 -1.50
CA PRO A 72 6.79 7.21 -0.73
C PRO A 72 7.08 7.12 0.77
N ASP A 73 6.39 7.94 1.56
CA ASP A 73 6.46 7.87 3.03
C ASP A 73 5.76 6.63 3.57
N ALA A 74 4.72 6.20 2.85
CA ALA A 74 3.99 4.98 3.17
C ALA A 74 3.66 4.17 1.91
N VAL A 75 3.79 2.87 2.03
CA VAL A 75 3.37 1.89 1.03
C VAL A 75 2.22 1.09 1.61
N ILE A 76 1.14 0.95 0.85
CA ILE A 76 0.02 0.10 1.22
C ILE A 76 -0.19 -0.99 0.16
N THR A 77 -0.57 -2.16 0.61
CA THR A 77 -0.89 -3.28 -0.27
C THR A 77 -2.05 -4.10 0.29
N ARG A 78 -2.85 -4.64 -0.61
CA ARG A 78 -3.97 -5.52 -0.29
C ARG A 78 -3.81 -6.83 -1.05
N ALA A 79 -3.67 -7.94 -0.30
CA ALA A 79 -3.57 -9.29 -0.87
C ALA A 79 -2.58 -9.41 -2.04
N PHE A 80 -1.45 -8.70 -1.95
CA PHE A 80 -0.43 -8.64 -2.99
C PHE A 80 0.40 -9.92 -3.05
N ALA A 81 0.91 -10.35 -1.89
CA ALA A 81 1.70 -11.55 -1.69
C ALA A 81 1.80 -11.85 -0.18
N ASP A 82 2.53 -12.90 0.22
CA ASP A 82 2.96 -13.04 1.60
C ASP A 82 3.88 -11.88 2.01
N LEU A 83 4.06 -11.66 3.31
CA LEU A 83 4.82 -10.52 3.84
C LEU A 83 6.28 -10.52 3.41
N ALA A 84 6.93 -11.68 3.43
CA ALA A 84 8.34 -11.79 3.04
C ALA A 84 8.54 -11.41 1.58
N THR A 85 7.72 -11.93 0.67
CA THR A 85 7.72 -11.59 -0.76
C THR A 85 7.38 -10.12 -0.98
N THR A 86 6.40 -9.59 -0.25
CA THR A 86 6.02 -8.17 -0.35
C THR A 86 7.19 -7.27 0.03
N ILE A 87 7.87 -7.57 1.14
CA ILE A 87 9.05 -6.82 1.60
C ILE A 87 10.18 -6.92 0.58
N GLU A 88 10.49 -8.13 0.10
CA GLU A 88 11.52 -8.35 -0.92
C GLU A 88 11.31 -7.45 -2.15
N ARG A 89 10.08 -7.39 -2.63
CA ARG A 89 9.72 -6.61 -3.83
C ARG A 89 9.67 -5.11 -3.61
N THR A 90 9.44 -4.66 -2.37
CA THR A 90 9.26 -3.24 -2.04
C THR A 90 10.43 -2.63 -1.27
N GLN A 91 11.39 -3.42 -0.78
CA GLN A 91 12.48 -2.93 0.08
C GLN A 91 13.32 -1.81 -0.54
N HIS A 92 13.41 -1.73 -1.86
CA HIS A 92 14.16 -0.70 -2.56
C HIS A 92 13.49 0.69 -2.51
N ILE A 93 12.19 0.74 -2.18
CA ILE A 93 11.42 1.97 -1.98
C ILE A 93 11.11 2.25 -0.51
N LEU A 94 11.40 1.28 0.37
CA LEU A 94 11.22 1.42 1.82
C LEU A 94 12.54 1.84 2.46
N HIS A 95 12.63 3.12 2.83
CA HIS A 95 13.76 3.67 3.58
C HIS A 95 13.49 3.67 5.08
N ASP A 96 14.47 4.10 5.86
CA ASP A 96 14.32 4.28 7.31
C ASP A 96 13.13 5.21 7.59
N HIS A 97 12.26 4.79 8.49
CA HIS A 97 11.01 5.45 8.90
C HIS A 97 9.80 5.33 7.96
N ASN A 98 9.97 4.81 6.73
CA ASN A 98 8.82 4.56 5.87
C ASN A 98 8.04 3.35 6.36
N MET A 99 6.73 3.41 6.22
CA MET A 99 5.83 2.37 6.69
C MET A 99 5.32 1.52 5.52
N LEU A 100 5.30 0.22 5.72
CA LEU A 100 4.56 -0.72 4.88
C LEU A 100 3.29 -1.15 5.62
N PHE A 101 2.15 -0.85 5.04
CA PHE A 101 0.84 -1.30 5.52
C PHE A 101 0.36 -2.46 4.66
N ALA A 102 0.22 -3.63 5.26
CA ALA A 102 -0.31 -4.82 4.59
C ALA A 102 -1.71 -5.15 5.11
N MET A 103 -2.68 -5.20 4.20
CA MET A 103 -4.05 -5.64 4.51
C MET A 103 -4.17 -7.13 4.24
N LYS A 104 -4.48 -7.90 5.27
CA LYS A 104 -4.64 -9.36 5.21
C LYS A 104 -6.06 -9.78 5.61
N THR A 105 -6.58 -10.82 4.98
CA THR A 105 -7.93 -11.35 5.25
C THR A 105 -7.93 -12.45 6.31
N GLU A 106 -6.77 -13.03 6.59
CA GLU A 106 -6.57 -14.12 7.54
C GLU A 106 -5.49 -13.76 8.56
N SER A 107 -5.35 -14.58 9.58
CA SER A 107 -4.27 -14.40 10.54
C SER A 107 -2.92 -14.44 9.83
N ALA A 108 -2.15 -13.39 9.99
CA ALA A 108 -0.80 -13.29 9.45
C ALA A 108 0.27 -13.61 10.50
N ALA A 109 -0.09 -14.27 11.61
CA ALA A 109 0.84 -14.56 12.70
C ALA A 109 2.07 -15.34 12.21
N GLU A 110 1.87 -16.39 11.43
CA GLU A 110 2.97 -17.17 10.86
C GLU A 110 3.86 -16.36 9.91
N GLU A 111 3.27 -15.44 9.15
CA GLU A 111 4.02 -14.56 8.26
C GLU A 111 4.85 -13.53 9.04
N VAL A 112 4.32 -13.05 10.17
CA VAL A 112 5.02 -12.12 11.06
C VAL A 112 6.23 -12.77 11.72
N ASP A 113 6.09 -14.03 12.12
CA ASP A 113 7.17 -14.81 12.77
C ASP A 113 8.39 -15.01 11.85
N VAL A 114 8.18 -14.92 10.53
CA VAL A 114 9.24 -15.11 9.52
C VAL A 114 9.57 -13.82 8.76
N LEU A 115 9.34 -12.66 9.35
CA LEU A 115 9.70 -11.38 8.74
C LEU A 115 11.20 -11.35 8.39
N PRO A 116 11.58 -10.82 7.21
CA PRO A 116 12.96 -10.65 6.85
C PRO A 116 13.73 -9.79 7.85
N SER A 117 15.02 -10.12 8.06
CA SER A 117 15.89 -9.31 8.92
C SER A 117 15.92 -7.84 8.46
N GLY A 118 15.90 -6.93 9.42
CA GLY A 118 15.85 -5.49 9.13
C GLY A 118 14.44 -4.93 9.00
N PHE A 119 13.42 -5.72 9.31
CA PHE A 119 12.01 -5.29 9.38
C PHE A 119 11.36 -5.77 10.68
N GLU A 120 10.47 -4.94 11.21
CA GLU A 120 9.73 -5.26 12.42
C GLU A 120 8.25 -4.90 12.30
N LEU A 121 7.41 -5.66 12.97
CA LEU A 121 6.00 -5.37 13.11
C LEU A 121 5.81 -4.28 14.18
N ILE A 122 5.26 -3.14 13.76
CA ILE A 122 4.94 -2.03 14.67
C ILE A 122 3.55 -2.20 15.28
N SER A 123 2.59 -2.63 14.48
CA SER A 123 1.23 -2.89 14.95
C SER A 123 0.49 -3.88 14.08
N ASN A 124 -0.46 -4.56 14.69
CA ASN A 124 -1.46 -5.38 14.01
C ASN A 124 -2.84 -4.97 14.53
N GLN A 125 -3.67 -4.43 13.64
CA GLN A 125 -5.01 -3.97 13.98
C GLN A 125 -6.05 -4.77 13.24
N SER A 126 -7.06 -5.25 13.98
CA SER A 126 -8.24 -5.86 13.40
C SER A 126 -9.19 -4.76 12.92
N VAL A 127 -9.57 -4.82 11.65
CA VAL A 127 -10.49 -3.85 11.03
C VAL A 127 -11.77 -4.57 10.66
N VAL A 128 -12.86 -4.21 11.31
CA VAL A 128 -14.19 -4.74 11.02
C VAL A 128 -14.82 -3.93 9.90
N VAL A 129 -15.21 -4.61 8.82
CA VAL A 129 -15.94 -4.00 7.72
C VAL A 129 -17.41 -4.40 7.82
N PRO A 130 -18.35 -3.45 7.90
CA PRO A 130 -19.77 -3.76 7.94
C PRO A 130 -20.20 -4.65 6.76
N GLY A 131 -20.97 -5.71 7.04
CA GLY A 131 -21.43 -6.65 6.04
C GLY A 131 -20.44 -7.75 5.65
N ARG A 132 -19.31 -7.88 6.38
CA ARG A 132 -18.40 -9.01 6.27
C ARG A 132 -18.38 -9.83 7.55
N ASP A 133 -18.28 -11.16 7.39
CA ASP A 133 -18.31 -12.11 8.52
C ASP A 133 -16.98 -12.21 9.26
N TRP A 134 -15.90 -11.69 8.68
CA TRP A 134 -14.56 -11.72 9.26
C TRP A 134 -13.85 -10.36 9.13
N PRO A 135 -13.04 -9.99 10.13
CA PRO A 135 -12.24 -8.77 10.09
C PRO A 135 -11.06 -8.91 9.14
N PHE A 136 -10.60 -7.75 8.63
CA PHE A 136 -9.27 -7.64 8.04
C PHE A 136 -8.22 -7.41 9.13
N GLN A 137 -7.01 -7.85 8.87
CA GLN A 137 -5.83 -7.48 9.64
C GLN A 137 -5.07 -6.39 8.90
N LEU A 138 -4.80 -5.27 9.57
CA LEU A 138 -3.94 -4.22 9.06
C LEU A 138 -2.61 -4.29 9.82
N LEU A 139 -1.58 -4.73 9.12
CA LEU A 139 -0.23 -4.83 9.64
C LEU A 139 0.57 -3.59 9.27
N ALA A 140 1.20 -2.96 10.25
CA ALA A 140 2.14 -1.88 10.04
C ALA A 140 3.56 -2.40 10.29
N ILE A 141 4.39 -2.36 9.27
CA ILE A 141 5.75 -2.88 9.27
C ILE A 141 6.71 -1.74 8.96
N GLN A 142 7.80 -1.68 9.67
CA GLN A 142 8.84 -0.66 9.49
C GLN A 142 10.21 -1.30 9.33
N ARG A 143 11.08 -0.61 8.60
CA ARG A 143 12.48 -1.00 8.53
C ARG A 143 13.18 -0.63 9.84
N THR A 144 13.87 -1.58 10.43
CA THR A 144 14.72 -1.31 11.62
C THR A 144 15.94 -0.52 11.21
N ARG A 145 16.32 0.46 12.02
CA ARG A 145 17.60 1.16 11.81
C ARG A 145 18.76 0.16 11.91
N ARG A 146 19.66 0.24 10.97
CA ARG A 146 20.97 -0.40 11.11
C ARG A 146 21.84 0.38 12.10
#